data_89ff162b3e9e23d9d6306e7924669c82
#
_entry.id   89ff162b3e9e23d9d6306e7924669c82
#
_cell.length_a   1.000
_cell.length_b   1.000
_cell.length_c   1.000
_cell.angle_alpha   90.00
_cell.angle_beta   90.00
_cell.angle_gamma   90.00
#
_symmetry.space_group_name_H-M   'P 1'
#
loop_
_entity.id
_entity.type
_entity.pdbx_description
1 polymer ?
#
loop_
_entity_poly.entity_id
_entity_poly.type
_entity_poly.pdbx_seq_one_letter_code
_entity_poly.pdbx_strand_id
1 'polypeptide(L)'
;MLEFLATVGRHARVSDMLARDSVKNRLAPAEDAADSSSPVGLSFTELSYQLLQAFDFSVLHGAPWNCSIQLGGSDQMGNINAGIDLIRRQRAAQSDASAPTMREDPAYGLTLPLLLTSTGAKFGKSAGNAVWTSPDLLSDYEYYQFFVRSADADVERYLRTLTLLPHEEIQRIIEQHAEAPAKRFAQTRLAEEMTELVRGRDAVQRAKTATSVLFGTDIEALTLDDVLFAFANDTRLVHLPREAWVGADILALAAVSYTH
;
A
#
# COMPACT_ATOMS: atom_id res chain seq x y z
N MET A 1 16.53 -4.75 26.61
CA MET A 1 16.07 -3.36 26.89
C MET A 1 17.18 -2.50 27.47
N LEU A 2 17.88 -2.86 28.54
CA LEU A 2 18.97 -2.04 29.11
C LEU A 2 20.08 -1.77 28.10
N GLU A 3 20.48 -2.76 27.32
CA GLU A 3 21.48 -2.61 26.26
C GLU A 3 21.02 -1.61 25.20
N PHE A 4 19.76 -1.72 24.74
CA PHE A 4 19.18 -0.76 23.79
C PHE A 4 19.19 0.67 24.32
N LEU A 5 18.81 0.89 25.57
CA LEU A 5 18.88 2.21 26.19
C LEU A 5 20.31 2.72 26.32
N ALA A 6 21.26 1.85 26.63
CA ALA A 6 22.68 2.21 26.78
C ALA A 6 23.36 2.51 25.43
N THR A 7 22.97 1.87 24.34
CA THR A 7 23.62 1.98 23.03
C THR A 7 22.90 2.91 22.07
N VAL A 8 21.57 2.93 22.09
CA VAL A 8 20.72 3.73 21.21
C VAL A 8 20.08 4.89 21.95
N GLY A 9 19.41 4.62 23.07
CA GLY A 9 18.67 5.63 23.83
C GLY A 9 19.54 6.80 24.30
N ARG A 10 20.81 6.53 24.66
CA ARG A 10 21.77 7.59 25.06
C ARG A 10 22.02 8.65 23.98
N HIS A 11 21.78 8.33 22.72
CA HIS A 11 21.96 9.24 21.59
C HIS A 11 20.68 10.03 21.26
N ALA A 12 19.54 9.64 21.80
CA ALA A 12 18.26 10.28 21.58
C ALA A 12 18.02 11.43 22.58
N ARG A 13 17.59 12.56 22.09
CA ARG A 13 17.14 13.68 22.95
C ARG A 13 15.62 13.75 22.94
N VAL A 14 15.02 13.66 24.11
CA VAL A 14 13.56 13.71 24.27
C VAL A 14 12.98 15.02 23.70
N SER A 15 13.70 16.15 23.86
CA SER A 15 13.31 17.44 23.27
C SER A 15 13.16 17.35 21.74
N ASP A 16 14.10 16.68 21.06
CA ASP A 16 14.08 16.54 19.60
C ASP A 16 12.94 15.59 19.17
N MET A 17 12.67 14.56 19.98
CA MET A 17 11.56 13.63 19.75
C MET A 17 10.19 14.30 19.90
N LEU A 18 10.03 15.14 20.93
CA LEU A 18 8.79 15.88 21.19
C LEU A 18 8.57 17.02 20.17
N ALA A 19 9.63 17.55 19.57
CA ALA A 19 9.56 18.64 18.59
C ALA A 19 9.01 18.20 17.22
N ARG A 20 8.85 16.90 16.97
CA ARG A 20 8.37 16.37 15.68
C ARG A 20 6.88 16.60 15.49
N ASP A 21 6.46 16.93 14.29
CA ASP A 21 5.06 17.24 13.98
C ASP A 21 4.11 16.08 14.30
N SER A 22 4.53 14.83 14.04
CA SER A 22 3.75 13.64 14.37
C SER A 22 3.48 13.49 15.88
N VAL A 23 4.43 13.93 16.73
CA VAL A 23 4.31 13.91 18.18
C VAL A 23 3.54 15.13 18.68
N LYS A 24 3.85 16.33 18.16
CA LYS A 24 3.14 17.57 18.52
C LYS A 24 1.65 17.48 18.27
N ASN A 25 1.25 16.94 17.10
CA ASN A 25 -0.16 16.79 16.73
C ASN A 25 -0.92 15.83 17.67
N ARG A 26 -0.23 14.89 18.31
CA ARG A 26 -0.81 13.96 19.30
C ARG A 26 -0.82 14.52 20.72
N LEU A 27 0.06 15.47 21.01
CA LEU A 27 0.15 16.16 22.30
C LEU A 27 -0.68 17.45 22.35
N ALA A 28 -1.13 17.96 21.20
CA ALA A 28 -2.01 19.12 21.15
C ALA A 28 -3.32 18.82 21.89
N PRO A 29 -3.85 19.76 22.69
CA PRO A 29 -5.15 19.60 23.33
C PRO A 29 -6.22 19.33 22.27
N ALA A 30 -7.06 18.36 22.51
CA ALA A 30 -8.19 18.01 21.63
C ALA A 30 -9.32 19.05 21.79
N GLU A 31 -9.11 20.30 21.39
CA GLU A 31 -10.19 21.32 21.39
C GLU A 31 -11.23 21.06 20.28
N ASP A 32 -10.91 20.23 19.27
CA ASP A 32 -11.78 19.90 18.14
C ASP A 32 -11.98 18.38 17.89
N ALA A 33 -11.62 17.51 18.83
CA ALA A 33 -11.85 16.08 18.64
C ALA A 33 -13.31 15.71 18.91
N ALA A 34 -14.14 15.77 17.87
CA ALA A 34 -15.51 15.24 17.88
C ALA A 34 -15.57 13.70 18.00
N ASP A 35 -14.43 13.03 18.06
CA ASP A 35 -14.33 11.57 18.20
C ASP A 35 -13.64 11.20 19.51
N SER A 36 -14.47 10.94 20.53
CA SER A 36 -14.07 10.60 21.91
C SER A 36 -13.48 9.18 22.06
N SER A 37 -13.18 8.47 20.99
CA SER A 37 -12.70 7.08 21.01
C SER A 37 -11.18 6.93 21.01
N SER A 38 -10.42 7.98 20.71
CA SER A 38 -8.95 7.93 20.75
C SER A 38 -8.40 8.29 22.12
N PRO A 39 -7.46 7.51 22.69
CA PRO A 39 -6.84 7.87 23.97
C PRO A 39 -6.12 9.21 23.85
N VAL A 40 -6.41 10.11 24.79
CA VAL A 40 -5.75 11.41 24.88
C VAL A 40 -4.31 11.20 25.33
N GLY A 41 -3.36 11.69 24.52
CA GLY A 41 -1.94 11.61 24.83
C GLY A 41 -1.15 10.65 23.94
N LEU A 42 0.14 10.51 24.25
CA LEU A 42 1.09 9.68 23.52
C LEU A 42 1.66 8.61 24.46
N SER A 43 1.54 7.35 24.12
CA SER A 43 2.16 6.27 24.90
C SER A 43 3.68 6.26 24.71
N PHE A 44 4.41 5.66 25.65
CA PHE A 44 5.86 5.48 25.51
C PHE A 44 6.21 4.63 24.27
N THR A 45 5.39 3.66 23.93
CA THR A 45 5.58 2.83 22.72
C THR A 45 5.49 3.69 21.46
N GLU A 46 4.48 4.56 21.37
CA GLU A 46 4.32 5.49 20.23
C GLU A 46 5.43 6.54 20.18
N LEU A 47 5.97 6.99 21.32
CA LEU A 47 7.12 7.88 21.34
C LEU A 47 8.41 7.18 20.94
N SER A 48 8.62 5.95 21.41
CA SER A 48 9.87 5.23 21.24
C SER A 48 10.02 4.53 19.89
N TYR A 49 8.93 4.29 19.13
CA TYR A 49 9.01 3.54 17.86
C TYR A 49 10.00 4.18 16.85
N GLN A 50 10.13 5.50 16.86
CA GLN A 50 11.10 6.20 16.01
C GLN A 50 12.56 5.81 16.30
N LEU A 51 12.86 5.43 17.56
CA LEU A 51 14.19 4.94 17.93
C LEU A 51 14.41 3.52 17.45
N LEU A 52 13.36 2.69 17.44
CA LEU A 52 13.42 1.33 16.89
C LEU A 52 13.72 1.38 15.39
N GLN A 53 13.00 2.22 14.64
CA GLN A 53 13.26 2.42 13.21
C GLN A 53 14.67 2.99 12.94
N ALA A 54 15.12 3.93 13.77
CA ALA A 54 16.48 4.47 13.67
C ALA A 54 17.54 3.40 13.92
N PHE A 55 17.30 2.51 14.88
CA PHE A 55 18.18 1.39 15.19
C PHE A 55 18.20 0.36 14.06
N ASP A 56 17.06 -0.01 13.51
CA ASP A 56 16.97 -0.90 12.35
C ASP A 56 17.81 -0.36 11.18
N PHE A 57 17.70 0.93 10.89
CA PHE A 57 18.53 1.53 9.83
C PHE A 57 20.01 1.47 10.17
N SER A 58 20.39 1.72 11.42
CA SER A 58 21.79 1.62 11.87
C SER A 58 22.34 0.20 11.71
N VAL A 59 21.56 -0.83 12.05
CA VAL A 59 21.94 -2.24 11.88
C VAL A 59 22.09 -2.58 10.40
N LEU A 60 21.12 -2.20 9.56
CA LEU A 60 21.15 -2.44 8.12
C LEU A 60 22.28 -1.68 7.41
N HIS A 61 22.69 -0.53 7.96
CA HIS A 61 23.80 0.26 7.44
C HIS A 61 25.16 -0.41 7.71
N GLY A 62 25.26 -1.19 8.78
CA GLY A 62 26.44 -1.99 9.11
C GLY A 62 26.59 -3.23 8.23
N ALA A 63 27.77 -3.89 8.37
CA ALA A 63 28.01 -5.18 7.73
C ALA A 63 27.07 -6.26 8.31
N PRO A 64 26.65 -7.25 7.53
CA PRO A 64 26.97 -7.51 6.11
C PRO A 64 26.09 -6.75 5.11
N TRP A 65 25.06 -6.00 5.57
CA TRP A 65 24.04 -5.44 4.71
C TRP A 65 24.50 -4.21 3.93
N ASN A 66 25.29 -3.32 4.54
CA ASN A 66 25.84 -2.09 3.94
C ASN A 66 24.76 -1.23 3.25
N CYS A 67 23.57 -1.14 3.86
CA CYS A 67 22.44 -0.39 3.30
C CYS A 67 22.65 1.11 3.52
N SER A 68 22.94 1.86 2.47
CA SER A 68 23.25 3.29 2.55
C SER A 68 22.02 4.20 2.42
N ILE A 69 20.88 3.69 1.90
CA ILE A 69 19.69 4.50 1.61
C ILE A 69 18.47 3.90 2.29
N GLN A 70 17.72 4.71 3.05
CA GLN A 70 16.37 4.38 3.51
C GLN A 70 15.35 5.14 2.66
N LEU A 71 14.40 4.38 2.09
CA LEU A 71 13.30 4.92 1.29
C LEU A 71 12.00 4.94 2.12
N GLY A 72 11.20 6.01 1.99
CA GLY A 72 9.89 6.08 2.66
C GLY A 72 8.95 7.11 2.07
N GLY A 73 7.75 7.17 2.58
CA GLY A 73 6.84 8.30 2.32
C GLY A 73 7.34 9.58 3.00
N SER A 74 6.84 10.74 2.56
CA SER A 74 7.22 12.03 3.14
C SER A 74 6.92 12.13 4.64
N ASP A 75 5.94 11.38 5.14
CA ASP A 75 5.63 11.26 6.57
C ASP A 75 6.73 10.52 7.36
N GLN A 76 7.61 9.77 6.69
CA GLN A 76 8.73 9.04 7.29
C GLN A 76 10.02 9.86 7.41
N MET A 77 10.08 11.07 6.84
CA MET A 77 11.28 11.91 6.83
C MET A 77 11.88 12.10 8.23
N GLY A 78 11.04 12.31 9.23
CA GLY A 78 11.50 12.49 10.62
C GLY A 78 12.16 11.24 11.19
N ASN A 79 11.62 10.06 10.92
CA ASN A 79 12.17 8.78 11.40
C ASN A 79 13.46 8.42 10.65
N ILE A 80 13.50 8.63 9.34
CA ILE A 80 14.69 8.42 8.50
C ILE A 80 15.84 9.30 8.97
N ASN A 81 15.59 10.58 9.23
CA ASN A 81 16.58 11.51 9.76
C ASN A 81 17.11 11.08 11.15
N ALA A 82 16.23 10.49 12.00
CA ALA A 82 16.68 9.94 13.27
C ALA A 82 17.68 8.79 13.08
N GLY A 83 17.44 7.94 12.09
CA GLY A 83 18.38 6.86 11.74
C GLY A 83 19.73 7.40 11.26
N ILE A 84 19.72 8.36 10.36
CA ILE A 84 20.93 9.03 9.83
C ILE A 84 21.72 9.67 10.99
N ASP A 85 21.04 10.38 11.90
CA ASP A 85 21.68 11.01 13.04
C ASP A 85 22.23 10.00 14.04
N LEU A 86 21.53 8.88 14.28
CA LEU A 86 22.01 7.79 15.12
C LEU A 86 23.30 7.19 14.55
N ILE A 87 23.32 6.84 13.27
CA ILE A 87 24.50 6.30 12.58
C ILE A 87 25.69 7.26 12.72
N ARG A 88 25.47 8.55 12.49
CA ARG A 88 26.52 9.58 12.62
C ARG A 88 27.06 9.66 14.06
N ARG A 89 26.19 9.64 15.06
CA ARG A 89 26.58 9.73 16.48
C ARG A 89 27.30 8.47 16.96
N GLN A 90 26.85 7.29 16.54
CA GLN A 90 27.51 6.04 16.88
C GLN A 90 28.92 5.95 16.29
N ARG A 91 29.10 6.39 15.05
CA ARG A 91 30.41 6.48 14.39
C ARG A 91 31.33 7.46 15.10
N ALA A 92 30.84 8.65 15.43
CA ALA A 92 31.64 9.65 16.17
C ALA A 92 32.10 9.11 17.54
N ALA A 93 31.27 8.27 18.19
CA ALA A 93 31.64 7.66 19.47
C ALA A 93 32.64 6.50 19.36
N GLN A 94 32.77 5.89 18.17
CA GLN A 94 33.69 4.79 17.87
C GLN A 94 35.02 5.26 17.27
N SER A 95 35.07 6.49 16.74
CA SER A 95 36.23 7.07 16.11
C SER A 95 37.27 7.38 17.20
N ASP A 96 38.34 6.56 17.26
CA ASP A 96 39.53 6.91 18.02
C ASP A 96 40.21 8.11 17.32
N ALA A 97 40.54 9.17 18.05
CA ALA A 97 41.07 10.41 17.49
C ALA A 97 42.40 10.24 16.72
N SER A 98 42.94 9.02 16.73
CA SER A 98 44.22 8.62 16.08
C SER A 98 44.04 7.76 14.81
N ALA A 99 42.80 7.33 14.48
CA ALA A 99 42.55 6.54 13.28
C ALA A 99 42.45 7.42 12.02
N PRO A 100 43.11 7.03 10.90
CA PRO A 100 42.92 7.74 9.64
C PRO A 100 41.42 7.74 9.31
N THR A 101 40.89 8.88 8.90
CA THR A 101 39.49 9.10 8.49
C THR A 101 39.00 7.93 7.65
N MET A 102 38.28 6.99 8.33
CA MET A 102 37.60 5.92 7.61
C MET A 102 36.67 6.60 6.56
N ARG A 103 36.65 6.06 5.35
CA ARG A 103 35.75 6.47 4.28
C ARG A 103 34.42 6.81 4.90
N GLU A 104 33.99 8.05 4.72
CA GLU A 104 32.63 8.47 5.00
C GLU A 104 31.74 7.62 4.12
N ASP A 105 31.14 6.60 4.71
CA ASP A 105 30.05 5.84 4.10
C ASP A 105 28.76 6.49 4.60
N PRO A 106 28.26 7.53 3.89
CA PRO A 106 27.15 8.32 4.37
C PRO A 106 25.84 7.53 4.26
N ALA A 107 24.98 7.70 5.29
CA ALA A 107 23.61 7.23 5.22
C ALA A 107 22.71 8.32 4.63
N TYR A 108 21.82 7.93 3.76
CA TYR A 108 20.91 8.82 3.04
C TYR A 108 19.44 8.44 3.27
N GLY A 109 18.56 9.43 3.15
CA GLY A 109 17.11 9.24 3.10
C GLY A 109 16.55 9.72 1.76
N LEU A 110 15.66 8.93 1.18
CA LEU A 110 14.88 9.33 0.02
C LEU A 110 13.41 9.23 0.36
N THR A 111 12.66 10.32 0.19
CA THR A 111 11.22 10.30 0.45
C THR A 111 10.42 10.65 -0.79
N LEU A 112 9.27 9.99 -0.91
CA LEU A 112 8.29 10.23 -1.97
C LEU A 112 7.06 10.92 -1.35
N PRO A 113 6.39 11.81 -2.10
CA PRO A 113 5.09 12.35 -1.68
C PRO A 113 4.11 11.24 -1.38
N LEU A 114 3.25 11.43 -0.37
CA LEU A 114 2.16 10.50 -0.09
C LEU A 114 1.19 10.43 -1.27
N LEU A 115 0.79 9.22 -1.64
CA LEU A 115 -0.24 9.02 -2.63
C LEU A 115 -1.61 9.29 -1.97
N LEU A 116 -2.24 10.38 -2.38
CA LEU A 116 -3.55 10.80 -1.91
C LEU A 116 -4.57 10.65 -3.06
N THR A 117 -5.83 10.47 -2.72
CA THR A 117 -6.94 10.63 -3.66
C THR A 117 -7.17 12.11 -3.97
N SER A 118 -7.92 12.43 -5.02
CA SER A 118 -8.36 13.80 -5.34
C SER A 118 -9.18 14.46 -4.21
N THR A 119 -9.76 13.64 -3.31
CA THR A 119 -10.47 14.10 -2.10
C THR A 119 -9.56 14.33 -0.90
N GLY A 120 -8.24 14.11 -1.04
CA GLY A 120 -7.26 14.27 0.05
C GLY A 120 -7.13 13.06 0.99
N ALA A 121 -7.89 11.98 0.77
CA ALA A 121 -7.75 10.75 1.55
C ALA A 121 -6.48 9.99 1.16
N LYS A 122 -5.87 9.27 2.12
CA LYS A 122 -4.72 8.42 1.83
C LYS A 122 -5.15 7.22 0.98
N PHE A 123 -4.43 6.97 -0.13
CA PHE A 123 -4.66 5.83 -1.00
C PHE A 123 -4.53 4.51 -0.21
N GLY A 124 -5.51 3.62 -0.35
CA GLY A 124 -5.48 2.28 0.24
C GLY A 124 -5.63 2.20 1.77
N LYS A 125 -5.96 3.29 2.48
CA LYS A 125 -6.06 3.32 3.96
C LYS A 125 -7.45 3.67 4.52
N SER A 126 -8.46 3.92 3.71
CA SER A 126 -9.82 4.16 4.24
C SER A 126 -10.40 2.88 4.83
N ALA A 127 -11.14 2.99 5.94
CA ALA A 127 -11.79 1.87 6.60
C ALA A 127 -12.62 1.04 5.59
N GLY A 128 -12.25 -0.23 5.39
CA GLY A 128 -12.89 -1.13 4.44
C GLY A 128 -12.34 -1.09 3.00
N ASN A 129 -11.39 -0.19 2.65
CA ASN A 129 -10.83 -0.06 1.29
C ASN A 129 -9.32 -0.38 1.23
N ALA A 130 -8.83 -1.26 2.07
CA ALA A 130 -7.47 -1.74 1.96
C ALA A 130 -7.31 -2.57 0.67
N VAL A 131 -6.32 -2.22 -0.17
CA VAL A 131 -6.01 -2.97 -1.39
C VAL A 131 -4.97 -4.03 -1.04
N TRP A 132 -5.44 -5.24 -0.82
CA TRP A 132 -4.57 -6.35 -0.51
C TRP A 132 -3.90 -6.89 -1.77
N THR A 133 -2.59 -7.11 -1.70
CA THR A 133 -1.83 -7.73 -2.80
C THR A 133 -2.01 -9.25 -2.86
N SER A 134 -2.30 -9.89 -1.70
CA SER A 134 -2.56 -11.32 -1.64
C SER A 134 -3.93 -11.68 -2.25
N PRO A 135 -4.01 -12.67 -3.13
CA PRO A 135 -5.28 -13.16 -3.69
C PRO A 135 -6.18 -13.83 -2.63
N ASP A 136 -5.62 -14.28 -1.49
CA ASP A 136 -6.39 -14.87 -0.40
C ASP A 136 -7.23 -13.84 0.37
N LEU A 137 -6.84 -12.57 0.32
CA LEU A 137 -7.51 -11.46 1.03
C LEU A 137 -8.37 -10.59 0.11
N LEU A 138 -8.07 -10.59 -1.18
CA LEU A 138 -8.82 -9.84 -2.19
C LEU A 138 -8.72 -10.59 -3.52
N SER A 139 -9.84 -11.00 -4.12
CA SER A 139 -9.86 -11.75 -5.38
C SER A 139 -9.21 -10.96 -6.52
N ASP A 140 -8.78 -11.65 -7.60
CA ASP A 140 -8.20 -11.00 -8.77
C ASP A 140 -9.17 -10.01 -9.42
N TYR A 141 -10.45 -10.37 -9.43
CA TYR A 141 -11.50 -9.50 -9.93
C TYR A 141 -11.65 -8.23 -9.09
N GLU A 142 -11.72 -8.34 -7.76
CA GLU A 142 -11.86 -7.18 -6.87
C GLU A 142 -10.63 -6.27 -6.90
N TYR A 143 -9.43 -6.85 -6.98
CA TYR A 143 -8.18 -6.12 -7.15
C TYR A 143 -8.19 -5.31 -8.45
N TYR A 144 -8.56 -5.92 -9.55
CA TYR A 144 -8.69 -5.28 -10.85
C TYR A 144 -9.75 -4.16 -10.82
N GLN A 145 -10.93 -4.46 -10.27
CA GLN A 145 -12.05 -3.51 -10.17
C GLN A 145 -11.72 -2.31 -9.27
N PHE A 146 -10.86 -2.47 -8.28
CA PHE A 146 -10.40 -1.35 -7.47
C PHE A 146 -9.78 -0.26 -8.35
N PHE A 147 -8.90 -0.62 -9.27
CA PHE A 147 -8.27 0.33 -10.17
C PHE A 147 -9.21 0.82 -11.27
N VAL A 148 -10.08 -0.04 -11.79
CA VAL A 148 -11.12 0.37 -12.76
C VAL A 148 -12.03 1.44 -12.15
N ARG A 149 -12.29 1.42 -10.85
CA ARG A 149 -13.16 2.40 -10.17
C ARG A 149 -12.45 3.70 -9.80
N SER A 150 -11.17 3.86 -10.10
CA SER A 150 -10.42 5.10 -9.83
C SER A 150 -11.10 6.31 -10.48
N ALA A 151 -11.10 7.44 -9.79
CA ALA A 151 -11.66 8.68 -10.32
C ALA A 151 -10.85 9.18 -11.54
N ASP A 152 -11.50 9.82 -12.49
CA ASP A 152 -10.84 10.41 -13.68
C ASP A 152 -9.77 11.43 -13.28
N ALA A 153 -9.99 12.18 -12.20
CA ALA A 153 -9.03 13.14 -11.65
C ALA A 153 -7.76 12.49 -11.07
N ASP A 154 -7.79 11.19 -10.77
CA ASP A 154 -6.70 10.47 -10.11
C ASP A 154 -5.91 9.56 -11.07
N VAL A 155 -6.54 9.09 -12.14
CA VAL A 155 -6.02 8.00 -12.98
C VAL A 155 -4.66 8.34 -13.61
N GLU A 156 -4.46 9.56 -14.08
CA GLU A 156 -3.17 9.97 -14.65
C GLU A 156 -2.04 9.88 -13.61
N ARG A 157 -2.30 10.41 -12.40
CA ARG A 157 -1.33 10.34 -11.31
C ARG A 157 -1.01 8.90 -10.92
N TYR A 158 -2.02 8.01 -10.90
CA TYR A 158 -1.81 6.59 -10.59
C TYR A 158 -1.01 5.89 -11.69
N LEU A 159 -1.29 6.13 -12.97
CA LEU A 159 -0.49 5.62 -14.07
C LEU A 159 0.98 6.03 -13.94
N ARG A 160 1.25 7.32 -13.64
CA ARG A 160 2.61 7.85 -13.49
C ARG A 160 3.35 7.31 -12.26
N THR A 161 2.64 6.98 -11.19
CA THR A 161 3.24 6.63 -9.90
C THR A 161 3.33 5.13 -9.66
N LEU A 162 2.36 4.38 -10.16
CA LEU A 162 2.20 2.96 -9.83
C LEU A 162 2.61 2.02 -10.96
N THR A 163 2.72 2.52 -12.20
CA THR A 163 3.09 1.67 -13.34
C THR A 163 4.51 1.93 -13.83
N LEU A 164 5.02 1.00 -14.63
CA LEU A 164 6.31 1.13 -15.31
C LEU A 164 6.17 1.60 -16.76
N LEU A 165 5.00 2.10 -17.14
CA LEU A 165 4.74 2.60 -18.48
C LEU A 165 5.60 3.83 -18.81
N PRO A 166 6.13 3.92 -20.04
CA PRO A 166 6.84 5.13 -20.51
C PRO A 166 5.92 6.36 -20.46
N HIS A 167 6.51 7.51 -20.18
CA HIS A 167 5.78 8.78 -20.08
C HIS A 167 4.93 9.09 -21.33
N GLU A 168 5.50 8.83 -22.52
CA GLU A 168 4.82 9.05 -23.80
C GLU A 168 3.60 8.13 -23.99
N GLU A 169 3.66 6.90 -23.46
CA GLU A 169 2.54 5.99 -23.51
C GLU A 169 1.42 6.43 -22.56
N ILE A 170 1.78 6.86 -21.35
CA ILE A 170 0.81 7.41 -20.39
C ILE A 170 0.12 8.63 -21.01
N GLN A 171 0.86 9.51 -21.67
CA GLN A 171 0.28 10.68 -22.33
C GLN A 171 -0.77 10.28 -23.38
N ARG A 172 -0.46 9.31 -24.24
CA ARG A 172 -1.41 8.78 -25.24
C ARG A 172 -2.65 8.16 -24.62
N ILE A 173 -2.49 7.42 -23.50
CA ILE A 173 -3.60 6.83 -22.78
C ILE A 173 -4.54 7.92 -22.24
N ILE A 174 -4.00 9.00 -21.69
CA ILE A 174 -4.79 10.10 -21.13
C ILE A 174 -5.49 10.89 -22.24
N GLU A 175 -4.82 11.17 -23.37
CA GLU A 175 -5.44 11.83 -24.53
C GLU A 175 -6.61 11.00 -25.07
N GLN A 176 -6.42 9.69 -25.26
CA GLN A 176 -7.50 8.79 -25.70
C GLN A 176 -8.65 8.70 -24.70
N HIS A 177 -8.32 8.70 -23.39
CA HIS A 177 -9.34 8.70 -22.35
C HIS A 177 -10.18 9.98 -22.37
N ALA A 178 -9.57 11.14 -22.61
CA ALA A 178 -10.25 12.43 -22.67
C ALA A 178 -11.29 12.53 -23.79
N GLU A 179 -11.13 11.78 -24.90
CA GLU A 179 -12.10 11.72 -25.98
C GLU A 179 -13.43 11.04 -25.56
N ALA A 180 -13.38 10.05 -24.68
CA ALA A 180 -14.53 9.29 -24.23
C ALA A 180 -14.36 8.77 -22.79
N PRO A 181 -14.42 9.63 -21.75
CA PRO A 181 -14.15 9.25 -20.36
C PRO A 181 -15.09 8.13 -19.85
N ALA A 182 -16.33 8.10 -20.32
CA ALA A 182 -17.30 7.07 -19.97
C ALA A 182 -16.85 5.63 -20.31
N LYS A 183 -15.96 5.46 -21.27
CA LYS A 183 -15.36 4.15 -21.61
C LYS A 183 -14.32 3.67 -20.61
N ARG A 184 -13.87 4.53 -19.69
CA ARG A 184 -12.90 4.26 -18.63
C ARG A 184 -11.60 3.62 -19.13
N PHE A 185 -11.15 4.04 -20.32
CA PHE A 185 -9.99 3.45 -20.98
C PHE A 185 -8.71 3.54 -20.13
N ALA A 186 -8.42 4.71 -19.55
CA ALA A 186 -7.25 4.89 -18.72
C ALA A 186 -7.29 4.05 -17.44
N GLN A 187 -8.47 3.92 -16.80
CA GLN A 187 -8.66 3.08 -15.62
C GLN A 187 -8.51 1.60 -15.94
N THR A 188 -9.03 1.18 -17.09
CA THR A 188 -8.86 -0.20 -17.56
C THR A 188 -7.39 -0.53 -17.77
N ARG A 189 -6.66 0.37 -18.44
CA ARG A 189 -5.22 0.20 -18.66
C ARG A 189 -4.45 0.19 -17.33
N LEU A 190 -4.76 1.08 -16.40
CA LEU A 190 -4.18 1.08 -15.06
C LEU A 190 -4.44 -0.26 -14.33
N ALA A 191 -5.66 -0.76 -14.39
CA ALA A 191 -6.04 -2.02 -13.76
C ALA A 191 -5.29 -3.22 -14.35
N GLU A 192 -5.10 -3.24 -15.68
CA GLU A 192 -4.31 -4.26 -16.37
C GLU A 192 -2.86 -4.24 -15.90
N GLU A 193 -2.20 -3.07 -15.94
CA GLU A 193 -0.80 -2.91 -15.52
C GLU A 193 -0.60 -3.30 -14.06
N MET A 194 -1.45 -2.83 -13.16
CA MET A 194 -1.33 -3.12 -11.74
C MET A 194 -1.59 -4.59 -11.41
N THR A 195 -2.57 -5.19 -12.08
CA THR A 195 -2.88 -6.61 -11.87
C THR A 195 -1.77 -7.48 -12.45
N GLU A 196 -1.26 -7.17 -13.64
CA GLU A 196 -0.14 -7.90 -14.24
C GLU A 196 1.13 -7.79 -13.37
N LEU A 197 1.47 -6.59 -12.91
CA LEU A 197 2.66 -6.33 -12.10
C LEU A 197 2.65 -7.12 -10.77
N VAL A 198 1.50 -7.22 -10.11
CA VAL A 198 1.41 -7.79 -8.76
C VAL A 198 1.00 -9.26 -8.77
N ARG A 199 0.17 -9.69 -9.72
CA ARG A 199 -0.46 -11.01 -9.73
C ARG A 199 -0.24 -11.82 -11.01
N GLY A 200 0.41 -11.22 -12.02
CA GLY A 200 0.73 -11.85 -13.28
C GLY A 200 -0.41 -11.80 -14.31
N ARG A 201 -0.09 -12.24 -15.53
CA ARG A 201 -0.99 -12.16 -16.71
C ARG A 201 -2.26 -12.98 -16.57
N ASP A 202 -2.17 -14.14 -15.96
CA ASP A 202 -3.32 -15.02 -15.76
C ASP A 202 -4.39 -14.38 -14.88
N ALA A 203 -3.97 -13.58 -13.86
CA ALA A 203 -4.88 -12.83 -13.01
C ALA A 203 -5.62 -11.72 -13.79
N VAL A 204 -4.94 -11.04 -14.72
CA VAL A 204 -5.57 -10.07 -15.63
C VAL A 204 -6.64 -10.78 -16.48
N GLN A 205 -6.31 -11.94 -17.03
CA GLN A 205 -7.26 -12.71 -17.85
C GLN A 205 -8.47 -13.16 -17.04
N ARG A 206 -8.25 -13.70 -15.82
CA ARG A 206 -9.36 -14.07 -14.91
C ARG A 206 -10.26 -12.88 -14.60
N ALA A 207 -9.67 -11.73 -14.26
CA ALA A 207 -10.42 -10.53 -13.93
C ALA A 207 -11.25 -10.01 -15.12
N LYS A 208 -10.70 -10.05 -16.34
CA LYS A 208 -11.41 -9.68 -17.57
C LYS A 208 -12.55 -10.64 -17.86
N THR A 209 -12.31 -11.95 -17.78
CA THR A 209 -13.34 -12.96 -17.99
C THR A 209 -14.45 -12.83 -16.93
N ALA A 210 -14.09 -12.64 -15.64
CA ALA A 210 -15.07 -12.38 -14.59
C ALA A 210 -15.90 -11.11 -14.86
N THR A 211 -15.28 -10.05 -15.38
CA THR A 211 -15.98 -8.83 -15.78
C THR A 211 -16.96 -9.09 -16.92
N SER A 212 -16.57 -9.88 -17.93
CA SER A 212 -17.46 -10.29 -19.02
C SER A 212 -18.61 -11.14 -18.52
N VAL A 213 -18.37 -12.08 -17.61
CA VAL A 213 -19.43 -12.91 -16.99
C VAL A 213 -20.44 -12.07 -16.24
N LEU A 214 -19.96 -11.09 -15.46
CA LEU A 214 -20.82 -10.30 -14.57
C LEU A 214 -21.58 -9.16 -15.28
N PHE A 215 -21.00 -8.60 -16.34
CA PHE A 215 -21.53 -7.39 -17.00
C PHE A 215 -21.61 -7.50 -18.52
N GLY A 216 -21.15 -8.60 -19.10
CA GLY A 216 -21.21 -8.83 -20.53
C GLY A 216 -22.64 -9.17 -20.99
N THR A 217 -22.91 -8.87 -22.26
CA THR A 217 -24.20 -9.20 -22.91
C THR A 217 -24.20 -10.57 -23.57
N ASP A 218 -23.02 -11.19 -23.73
CA ASP A 218 -22.83 -12.42 -24.50
C ASP A 218 -22.42 -13.58 -23.58
N ILE A 219 -23.30 -13.90 -22.62
CA ILE A 219 -23.10 -15.01 -21.67
C ILE A 219 -23.11 -16.37 -22.38
N GLU A 220 -23.80 -16.48 -23.53
CA GLU A 220 -23.91 -17.74 -24.28
C GLU A 220 -22.58 -18.17 -24.92
N ALA A 221 -21.65 -17.23 -25.13
CA ALA A 221 -20.31 -17.53 -25.65
C ALA A 221 -19.33 -18.05 -24.59
N LEU A 222 -19.67 -18.00 -23.29
CA LEU A 222 -18.80 -18.40 -22.20
C LEU A 222 -18.94 -19.91 -21.94
N THR A 223 -17.78 -20.55 -21.79
CA THR A 223 -17.72 -21.96 -21.37
C THR A 223 -17.73 -22.09 -19.84
N LEU A 224 -18.07 -23.28 -19.34
CA LEU A 224 -17.94 -23.58 -17.91
C LEU A 224 -16.49 -23.38 -17.42
N ASP A 225 -15.52 -23.76 -18.25
CA ASP A 225 -14.10 -23.61 -17.92
C ASP A 225 -13.70 -22.13 -17.78
N ASP A 226 -14.26 -21.24 -18.59
CA ASP A 226 -14.04 -19.78 -18.46
C ASP A 226 -14.58 -19.27 -17.12
N VAL A 227 -15.76 -19.74 -16.70
CA VAL A 227 -16.36 -19.34 -15.42
C VAL A 227 -15.54 -19.88 -14.26
N LEU A 228 -15.16 -21.18 -14.28
CA LEU A 228 -14.33 -21.78 -13.24
C LEU A 228 -12.95 -21.12 -13.17
N PHE A 229 -12.35 -20.79 -14.31
CA PHE A 229 -11.08 -20.07 -14.36
C PHE A 229 -11.19 -18.65 -13.79
N ALA A 230 -12.23 -17.91 -14.18
CA ALA A 230 -12.45 -16.52 -13.74
C ALA A 230 -12.68 -16.40 -12.23
N PHE A 231 -13.36 -17.39 -11.63
CA PHE A 231 -13.75 -17.38 -10.22
C PHE A 231 -12.97 -18.39 -9.37
N ALA A 232 -11.85 -18.91 -9.83
CA ALA A 232 -11.08 -19.98 -9.15
C ALA A 232 -10.73 -19.65 -7.70
N ASN A 233 -10.47 -18.36 -7.37
CA ASN A 233 -10.14 -17.87 -6.04
C ASN A 233 -11.18 -16.86 -5.52
N ASP A 234 -12.40 -16.91 -6.05
CA ASP A 234 -13.44 -15.95 -5.70
C ASP A 234 -14.49 -16.61 -4.82
N THR A 235 -14.75 -16.03 -3.66
CA THR A 235 -15.74 -16.54 -2.67
C THR A 235 -17.18 -16.50 -3.18
N ARG A 236 -17.44 -15.83 -4.30
CA ARG A 236 -18.76 -15.79 -4.95
C ARG A 236 -19.07 -17.07 -5.74
N LEU A 237 -18.06 -17.89 -6.04
CA LEU A 237 -18.29 -19.18 -6.67
C LEU A 237 -18.75 -20.20 -5.62
N VAL A 238 -20.01 -20.56 -5.69
CA VAL A 238 -20.61 -21.57 -4.79
C VAL A 238 -20.78 -22.89 -5.54
N HIS A 239 -20.23 -23.96 -4.98
CA HIS A 239 -20.41 -25.32 -5.50
C HIS A 239 -21.58 -25.98 -4.79
N LEU A 240 -22.61 -26.35 -5.54
CA LEU A 240 -23.77 -27.08 -5.05
C LEU A 240 -23.80 -28.49 -5.62
N PRO A 241 -24.10 -29.55 -4.83
CA PRO A 241 -24.33 -30.89 -5.35
C PRO A 241 -25.55 -30.89 -6.28
N ARG A 242 -25.50 -31.72 -7.32
CA ARG A 242 -26.53 -31.74 -8.36
C ARG A 242 -27.95 -31.94 -7.78
N GLU A 243 -28.06 -32.74 -6.73
CA GLU A 243 -29.33 -33.01 -6.06
C GLU A 243 -29.93 -31.76 -5.38
N ALA A 244 -29.09 -30.79 -5.02
CA ALA A 244 -29.55 -29.58 -4.34
C ALA A 244 -30.18 -28.54 -5.28
N TRP A 245 -29.89 -28.62 -6.59
CA TRP A 245 -30.38 -27.62 -7.55
C TRP A 245 -31.31 -28.19 -8.63
N VAL A 246 -31.31 -29.50 -8.86
CA VAL A 246 -32.25 -30.14 -9.81
C VAL A 246 -33.66 -30.08 -9.25
N GLY A 247 -34.52 -29.28 -9.90
CA GLY A 247 -35.91 -29.07 -9.45
C GLY A 247 -36.09 -28.03 -8.34
N ALA A 248 -35.01 -27.37 -7.91
CA ALA A 248 -35.12 -26.29 -6.94
C ALA A 248 -35.62 -24.98 -7.62
N ASP A 249 -36.36 -24.17 -6.86
CA ASP A 249 -36.73 -22.82 -7.27
C ASP A 249 -35.49 -21.92 -7.34
N ILE A 250 -35.41 -21.07 -8.36
CA ILE A 250 -34.31 -20.11 -8.54
C ILE A 250 -34.13 -19.18 -7.34
N LEU A 251 -35.22 -18.85 -6.65
CA LEU A 251 -35.19 -18.05 -5.41
C LEU A 251 -34.53 -18.82 -4.25
N ALA A 252 -34.75 -20.11 -4.15
CA ALA A 252 -34.10 -20.96 -3.15
C ALA A 252 -32.59 -21.07 -3.43
N LEU A 253 -32.18 -21.20 -4.69
CA LEU A 253 -30.78 -21.20 -5.10
C LEU A 253 -30.09 -19.85 -4.82
N ALA A 254 -30.76 -18.75 -5.14
CA ALA A 254 -30.28 -17.41 -4.83
C ALA A 254 -30.09 -17.18 -3.32
N ALA A 255 -31.03 -17.68 -2.48
CA ALA A 255 -30.92 -17.57 -1.04
C ALA A 255 -29.69 -18.30 -0.48
N VAL A 256 -29.30 -19.46 -1.02
CA VAL A 256 -28.10 -20.18 -0.60
C VAL A 256 -26.82 -19.42 -0.97
N SER A 257 -26.81 -18.72 -2.10
CA SER A 257 -25.64 -17.91 -2.53
C SER A 257 -25.50 -16.58 -1.79
N TYR A 258 -26.59 -16.08 -1.18
CA TYR A 258 -26.59 -14.78 -0.48
C TYR A 258 -26.28 -14.88 1.02
N THR A 259 -26.23 -16.08 1.60
CA THR A 259 -25.98 -16.30 3.03
C THR A 259 -24.50 -16.36 3.41
N HIS A 260 -23.63 -16.13 2.47
CA HIS A 260 -22.18 -16.01 2.66
C HIS A 260 -21.71 -14.66 2.16
#